data_21a39fbd58dd03a0277b2b0fc8ed659e
#
_entry.id   21a39fbd58dd03a0277b2b0fc8ed659e
#
_cell.length_a   1.000
_cell.length_b   1.000
_cell.length_c   1.000
_cell.angle_alpha   90.00
_cell.angle_beta   90.00
_cell.angle_gamma   90.00
#
_symmetry.space_group_name_H-M   'P 1'
#
loop_
_entity.id
_entity.type
_entity.pdbx_description
1 polymer ?
#
loop_
_entity_poly.entity_id
_entity_poly.type
_entity_poly.pdbx_seq_one_letter_code
_entity_poly.pdbx_strand_id
1 'polypeptide(L)'
;MKVTKADLRLYAITDRQWLGGKDFYMVVEQVLKNGATFLQLREKNTTHEQRVEEAKKIKQIAAKYHVPFVVNDDIWAAKEAGADGVHIGQSDMDYEQARKILGPDKIIGMTAKTVEQAVQAEKLGADYIGVGAVFHTTTKQDAKDMSRETLAAITKSVSIPIVAIGGITYDNMDSLKDTGVAGVSVISAIFAKEDEGAAAAALRKKADTLFGAARSLIFDMDGTLLDSMPYWRRLAREYATKKGAVLPPDFDEKTYTMDLNECSDYFIKELGIAGNRENMQKEVLYALSRVGSKA
;
A
#
# COMPACT_ATOMS: atom_id res chain seq x y z
N MET A 1 -11.73 -2.77 -15.76
CA MET A 1 -10.52 -2.92 -14.89
C MET A 1 -10.92 -2.63 -13.46
N LYS A 2 -10.56 -3.44 -12.48
CA LYS A 2 -10.93 -3.21 -11.07
C LYS A 2 -9.84 -2.39 -10.37
N VAL A 3 -10.19 -1.25 -9.79
CA VAL A 3 -9.26 -0.41 -9.03
C VAL A 3 -8.96 -1.04 -7.68
N THR A 4 -7.70 -1.14 -7.32
CA THR A 4 -7.23 -1.67 -6.03
C THR A 4 -6.78 -0.55 -5.09
N LYS A 5 -6.62 -0.87 -3.80
CA LYS A 5 -6.05 0.08 -2.84
C LYS A 5 -4.62 0.51 -3.21
N ALA A 6 -3.86 -0.35 -3.87
CA ALA A 6 -2.50 -0.05 -4.29
C ALA A 6 -2.48 0.99 -5.43
N ASP A 7 -3.45 0.92 -6.33
CA ASP A 7 -3.57 1.89 -7.43
C ASP A 7 -3.85 3.31 -6.93
N LEU A 8 -4.52 3.46 -5.81
CA LEU A 8 -4.86 4.77 -5.23
C LEU A 8 -3.85 5.30 -4.20
N ARG A 9 -2.68 4.67 -4.07
CA ARG A 9 -1.68 5.03 -3.04
C ARG A 9 -1.21 6.48 -3.15
N LEU A 10 -0.82 6.91 -4.35
CA LEU A 10 -0.52 8.29 -4.69
C LEU A 10 -1.21 8.66 -6.00
N TYR A 11 -2.28 9.39 -5.91
CA TYR A 11 -3.11 9.80 -7.02
C TYR A 11 -2.78 11.24 -7.42
N ALA A 12 -2.13 11.44 -8.55
CA ALA A 12 -1.79 12.75 -9.07
C ALA A 12 -2.92 13.30 -9.95
N ILE A 13 -3.33 14.54 -9.71
CA ILE A 13 -4.30 15.27 -10.55
C ILE A 13 -3.57 16.46 -11.17
N THR A 14 -3.60 16.58 -12.48
CA THR A 14 -2.92 17.65 -13.20
C THR A 14 -3.56 19.02 -12.97
N ASP A 15 -2.73 20.06 -13.00
CA ASP A 15 -3.17 21.46 -13.03
C ASP A 15 -2.07 22.34 -13.65
N ARG A 16 -2.27 22.83 -14.85
CA ARG A 16 -1.30 23.63 -15.61
C ARG A 16 -0.91 24.94 -14.97
N GLN A 17 -1.73 25.51 -14.10
CA GLN A 17 -1.41 26.79 -13.47
C GLN A 17 -0.08 26.79 -12.72
N TRP A 18 0.40 25.61 -12.31
CA TRP A 18 1.63 25.45 -11.51
C TRP A 18 2.90 25.19 -12.33
N LEU A 19 2.79 24.98 -13.65
CA LEU A 19 3.92 24.50 -14.45
C LEU A 19 5.04 25.53 -14.66
N GLY A 20 4.75 26.84 -14.51
CA GLY A 20 5.77 27.88 -14.61
C GLY A 20 6.52 27.89 -15.95
N GLY A 21 5.88 27.46 -17.05
CA GLY A 21 6.49 27.38 -18.38
C GLY A 21 7.18 26.05 -18.69
N LYS A 22 7.20 25.09 -17.79
CA LYS A 22 7.70 23.73 -18.03
C LYS A 22 6.79 22.97 -19.02
N ASP A 23 7.39 22.03 -19.77
CA ASP A 23 6.62 21.15 -20.64
C ASP A 23 5.71 20.23 -19.85
N PHE A 24 4.41 20.29 -20.13
CA PHE A 24 3.37 19.56 -19.40
C PHE A 24 3.58 18.04 -19.42
N TYR A 25 3.92 17.51 -20.59
CA TYR A 25 4.06 16.06 -20.75
C TYR A 25 5.33 15.53 -20.07
N MET A 26 6.40 16.31 -20.09
CA MET A 26 7.63 15.98 -19.36
C MET A 26 7.37 15.96 -17.86
N VAL A 27 6.64 16.94 -17.33
CA VAL A 27 6.30 16.99 -15.89
C VAL A 27 5.42 15.78 -15.52
N VAL A 28 4.40 15.48 -16.29
CA VAL A 28 3.55 14.30 -16.06
C VAL A 28 4.39 13.01 -16.08
N GLU A 29 5.30 12.86 -17.06
CA GLU A 29 6.17 11.69 -17.14
C GLU A 29 7.09 11.57 -15.92
N GLN A 30 7.68 12.67 -15.44
CA GLN A 30 8.49 12.66 -14.21
C GLN A 30 7.67 12.27 -12.98
N VAL A 31 6.45 12.74 -12.85
CA VAL A 31 5.55 12.39 -11.73
C VAL A 31 5.22 10.90 -11.72
N LEU A 32 4.94 10.33 -12.90
CA LEU A 32 4.65 8.89 -13.02
C LEU A 32 5.88 8.03 -12.75
N LYS A 33 7.02 8.38 -13.34
CA LYS A 33 8.30 7.70 -13.14
C LYS A 33 8.71 7.66 -11.67
N ASN A 34 8.36 8.70 -10.90
CA ASN A 34 8.75 8.85 -9.50
C ASN A 34 7.64 8.44 -8.50
N GLY A 35 6.63 7.69 -8.93
CA GLY A 35 5.83 6.93 -8.00
C GLY A 35 4.36 7.29 -7.88
N ALA A 36 3.81 8.20 -8.68
CA ALA A 36 2.36 8.31 -8.78
C ALA A 36 1.78 6.99 -9.30
N THR A 37 0.72 6.51 -8.65
CA THR A 37 0.09 5.20 -8.92
C THR A 37 -1.23 5.32 -9.63
N PHE A 38 -1.77 6.52 -9.73
CA PHE A 38 -2.99 6.85 -10.43
C PHE A 38 -2.88 8.27 -10.97
N LEU A 39 -3.42 8.52 -12.16
CA LEU A 39 -3.36 9.84 -12.80
C LEU A 39 -4.72 10.31 -13.26
N GLN A 40 -5.02 11.61 -13.02
CA GLN A 40 -6.20 12.28 -13.57
C GLN A 40 -5.78 13.50 -14.37
N LEU A 41 -6.25 13.60 -15.59
CA LEU A 41 -6.18 14.83 -16.39
C LEU A 41 -7.32 15.75 -15.96
N ARG A 42 -6.99 16.91 -15.42
CA ARG A 42 -7.95 17.94 -15.02
C ARG A 42 -7.55 19.27 -15.62
N GLU A 43 -8.16 19.60 -16.77
CA GLU A 43 -7.93 20.85 -17.48
C GLU A 43 -9.25 21.62 -17.62
N LYS A 44 -9.36 22.75 -16.93
CA LYS A 44 -10.59 23.54 -16.87
C LYS A 44 -10.78 24.49 -18.04
N ASN A 45 -9.68 24.97 -18.63
CA ASN A 45 -9.69 26.06 -19.62
C ASN A 45 -9.28 25.57 -21.00
N THR A 46 -9.68 24.36 -21.39
CA THR A 46 -9.40 23.75 -22.70
C THR A 46 -10.72 23.43 -23.39
N THR A 47 -10.70 23.43 -24.74
CA THR A 47 -11.82 22.90 -25.52
C THR A 47 -11.88 21.39 -25.40
N HIS A 48 -13.02 20.81 -25.81
CA HIS A 48 -13.17 19.33 -25.83
C HIS A 48 -12.09 18.69 -26.69
N GLU A 49 -11.85 19.19 -27.89
CA GLU A 49 -10.86 18.67 -28.87
C GLU A 49 -9.44 18.73 -28.27
N GLN A 50 -9.09 19.84 -27.63
CA GLN A 50 -7.79 19.99 -26.99
C GLN A 50 -7.64 18.95 -25.85
N ARG A 51 -8.68 18.76 -25.04
CA ARG A 51 -8.66 17.77 -23.95
C ARG A 51 -8.53 16.34 -24.47
N VAL A 52 -9.20 16.00 -25.57
CA VAL A 52 -9.06 14.69 -26.22
C VAL A 52 -7.61 14.45 -26.68
N GLU A 53 -7.00 15.42 -27.37
CA GLU A 53 -5.62 15.30 -27.87
C GLU A 53 -4.60 15.21 -26.70
N GLU A 54 -4.80 15.97 -25.64
CA GLU A 54 -3.98 15.89 -24.45
C GLU A 54 -4.14 14.54 -23.75
N ALA A 55 -5.38 14.08 -23.60
CA ALA A 55 -5.68 12.80 -22.98
C ALA A 55 -5.06 11.63 -23.76
N LYS A 56 -5.06 11.67 -25.11
CA LYS A 56 -4.38 10.64 -25.93
C LYS A 56 -2.88 10.58 -25.64
N LYS A 57 -2.20 11.73 -25.57
CA LYS A 57 -0.76 11.79 -25.29
C LYS A 57 -0.45 11.31 -23.87
N ILE A 58 -1.22 11.77 -22.89
CA ILE A 58 -1.05 11.34 -21.47
C ILE A 58 -1.32 9.85 -21.32
N LYS A 59 -2.32 9.30 -22.00
CA LYS A 59 -2.58 7.85 -22.00
C LYS A 59 -1.37 7.03 -22.46
N GLN A 60 -0.68 7.50 -23.51
CA GLN A 60 0.54 6.85 -23.98
C GLN A 60 1.67 6.91 -22.94
N ILE A 61 1.82 8.05 -22.25
CA ILE A 61 2.81 8.20 -21.19
C ILE A 61 2.45 7.30 -20.00
N ALA A 62 1.20 7.33 -19.52
CA ALA A 62 0.75 6.53 -18.40
C ALA A 62 0.91 5.02 -18.64
N ALA A 63 0.68 4.57 -19.88
CA ALA A 63 0.86 3.17 -20.28
C ALA A 63 2.31 2.67 -20.12
N LYS A 64 3.33 3.52 -20.34
CA LYS A 64 4.74 3.17 -20.14
C LYS A 64 5.04 2.77 -18.68
N TYR A 65 4.31 3.35 -17.73
CA TYR A 65 4.50 3.15 -16.30
C TYR A 65 3.42 2.24 -15.68
N HIS A 66 2.53 1.69 -16.49
CA HIS A 66 1.39 0.86 -16.06
C HIS A 66 0.48 1.56 -15.03
N VAL A 67 0.36 2.88 -15.13
CA VAL A 67 -0.47 3.69 -14.23
C VAL A 67 -1.86 3.90 -14.86
N PRO A 68 -2.96 3.57 -14.13
CA PRO A 68 -4.30 3.88 -14.58
C PRO A 68 -4.50 5.39 -14.78
N PHE A 69 -5.16 5.73 -15.88
CA PHE A 69 -5.38 7.11 -16.30
C PHE A 69 -6.86 7.42 -16.51
N VAL A 70 -7.36 8.45 -15.86
CA VAL A 70 -8.75 8.91 -15.98
C VAL A 70 -8.81 10.38 -16.38
N VAL A 71 -9.92 10.78 -16.99
CA VAL A 71 -10.24 12.18 -17.31
C VAL A 71 -11.22 12.72 -16.29
N ASN A 72 -11.06 13.99 -15.91
CA ASN A 72 -11.98 14.65 -14.99
C ASN A 72 -13.24 15.13 -15.74
N ASP A 73 -14.44 14.76 -15.29
CA ASP A 73 -15.78 15.20 -15.68
C ASP A 73 -16.16 14.92 -17.16
N ASP A 74 -15.24 14.95 -18.10
CA ASP A 74 -15.51 14.81 -19.52
C ASP A 74 -15.48 13.35 -20.00
N ILE A 75 -16.67 12.73 -19.97
CA ILE A 75 -16.86 11.32 -20.33
C ILE A 75 -16.59 11.06 -21.79
N TRP A 76 -16.95 12.00 -22.66
CA TRP A 76 -16.72 11.89 -24.11
C TRP A 76 -15.24 11.98 -24.43
N ALA A 77 -14.52 12.93 -23.82
CA ALA A 77 -13.06 13.00 -23.98
C ALA A 77 -12.37 11.74 -23.47
N ALA A 78 -12.82 11.18 -22.33
CA ALA A 78 -12.30 9.92 -21.83
C ALA A 78 -12.49 8.77 -22.81
N LYS A 79 -13.67 8.67 -23.43
CA LYS A 79 -14.01 7.65 -24.43
C LYS A 79 -13.16 7.82 -25.69
N GLU A 80 -13.13 9.02 -26.28
CA GLU A 80 -12.44 9.32 -27.54
C GLU A 80 -10.92 9.20 -27.42
N ALA A 81 -10.37 9.54 -26.26
CA ALA A 81 -8.93 9.36 -25.99
C ALA A 81 -8.55 7.92 -25.63
N GLY A 82 -9.51 7.05 -25.41
CA GLY A 82 -9.25 5.68 -24.93
C GLY A 82 -8.70 5.62 -23.52
N ALA A 83 -8.97 6.62 -22.67
CA ALA A 83 -8.57 6.63 -21.27
C ALA A 83 -9.09 5.38 -20.54
N ASP A 84 -8.50 5.05 -19.38
CA ASP A 84 -8.96 3.91 -18.60
C ASP A 84 -10.30 4.18 -17.94
N GLY A 85 -10.69 5.45 -17.80
CA GLY A 85 -11.98 5.83 -17.25
C GLY A 85 -12.15 7.33 -17.03
N VAL A 86 -13.05 7.67 -16.12
CA VAL A 86 -13.45 9.03 -15.77
C VAL A 86 -13.57 9.18 -14.25
N HIS A 87 -13.36 10.38 -13.75
CA HIS A 87 -13.76 10.77 -12.39
C HIS A 87 -14.85 11.84 -12.47
N ILE A 88 -15.99 11.60 -11.84
CA ILE A 88 -17.15 12.48 -11.85
C ILE A 88 -17.51 13.00 -10.46
N GLY A 89 -17.88 14.26 -10.37
CA GLY A 89 -18.40 14.89 -9.15
C GLY A 89 -19.91 14.75 -9.03
N GLN A 90 -20.48 15.31 -7.94
CA GLN A 90 -21.91 15.21 -7.64
C GLN A 90 -22.81 16.01 -8.59
N SER A 91 -22.28 17.03 -9.25
CA SER A 91 -23.01 17.92 -10.19
C SER A 91 -22.76 17.58 -11.66
N ASP A 92 -21.95 16.56 -11.92
CA ASP A 92 -21.58 16.20 -13.28
C ASP A 92 -22.60 15.23 -13.89
N MET A 93 -22.25 14.61 -15.01
CA MET A 93 -23.14 13.65 -15.67
C MET A 93 -23.45 12.47 -14.71
N ASP A 94 -24.71 12.02 -14.76
CA ASP A 94 -25.20 10.87 -14.03
C ASP A 94 -24.35 9.62 -14.28
N TYR A 95 -24.11 8.83 -13.23
CA TYR A 95 -23.30 7.59 -13.30
C TYR A 95 -23.82 6.60 -14.36
N GLU A 96 -25.13 6.41 -14.45
CA GLU A 96 -25.72 5.42 -15.37
C GLU A 96 -25.48 5.81 -16.81
N GLN A 97 -25.56 7.11 -17.13
CA GLN A 97 -25.22 7.65 -18.45
C GLN A 97 -23.73 7.49 -18.73
N ALA A 98 -22.87 7.81 -17.76
CA ALA A 98 -21.42 7.63 -17.90
C ALA A 98 -21.06 6.16 -18.16
N ARG A 99 -21.65 5.24 -17.41
CA ARG A 99 -21.43 3.79 -17.58
C ARG A 99 -21.93 3.30 -18.93
N LYS A 100 -23.08 3.80 -19.40
CA LYS A 100 -23.63 3.47 -20.74
C LYS A 100 -22.70 3.94 -21.87
N ILE A 101 -22.10 5.11 -21.73
CA ILE A 101 -21.19 5.70 -22.73
C ILE A 101 -19.85 4.97 -22.76
N LEU A 102 -19.26 4.71 -21.60
CA LEU A 102 -17.92 4.15 -21.46
C LEU A 102 -17.89 2.62 -21.57
N GLY A 103 -18.98 1.96 -21.24
CA GLY A 103 -19.06 0.49 -21.17
C GLY A 103 -18.66 -0.10 -19.80
N PRO A 104 -18.76 -1.43 -19.62
CA PRO A 104 -18.63 -2.08 -18.32
C PRO A 104 -17.17 -2.13 -17.78
N ASP A 105 -16.19 -2.07 -18.68
CA ASP A 105 -14.79 -2.33 -18.32
C ASP A 105 -13.98 -1.06 -17.96
N LYS A 106 -14.60 0.11 -18.13
CA LYS A 106 -13.94 1.39 -17.83
C LYS A 106 -14.13 1.80 -16.36
N ILE A 107 -13.11 2.45 -15.81
CA ILE A 107 -13.11 2.96 -14.45
C ILE A 107 -14.05 4.16 -14.36
N ILE A 108 -14.94 4.17 -13.36
CA ILE A 108 -15.69 5.36 -12.96
C ILE A 108 -15.43 5.63 -11.48
N GLY A 109 -14.66 6.68 -11.20
CA GLY A 109 -14.51 7.23 -9.86
C GLY A 109 -15.57 8.27 -9.56
N MET A 110 -16.03 8.35 -8.32
CA MET A 110 -17.03 9.33 -7.87
C MET A 110 -16.54 10.13 -6.67
N THR A 111 -16.93 11.39 -6.59
CA THR A 111 -16.72 12.20 -5.37
C THR A 111 -17.84 11.95 -4.36
N ALA A 112 -17.50 11.80 -3.08
CA ALA A 112 -18.47 11.83 -1.99
C ALA A 112 -18.00 12.72 -0.83
N LYS A 113 -18.97 13.36 -0.14
CA LYS A 113 -18.73 14.22 1.03
C LYS A 113 -19.47 13.73 2.28
N THR A 114 -20.38 12.78 2.14
CA THR A 114 -21.15 12.18 3.23
C THR A 114 -21.18 10.66 3.11
N VAL A 115 -21.56 9.98 4.18
CA VAL A 115 -21.77 8.52 4.21
C VAL A 115 -22.81 8.10 3.18
N GLU A 116 -23.92 8.84 3.09
CA GLU A 116 -25.02 8.53 2.16
C GLU A 116 -24.54 8.60 0.70
N GLN A 117 -23.76 9.62 0.35
CA GLN A 117 -23.18 9.77 -0.99
C GLN A 117 -22.21 8.63 -1.30
N ALA A 118 -21.38 8.21 -0.34
CA ALA A 118 -20.45 7.10 -0.53
C ALA A 118 -21.19 5.78 -0.73
N VAL A 119 -22.17 5.46 0.09
CA VAL A 119 -23.02 4.28 -0.04
C VAL A 119 -23.77 4.28 -1.37
N GLN A 120 -24.27 5.43 -1.79
CA GLN A 120 -24.95 5.55 -3.10
C GLN A 120 -23.97 5.32 -4.26
N ALA A 121 -22.76 5.89 -4.19
CA ALA A 121 -21.73 5.69 -5.22
C ALA A 121 -21.36 4.19 -5.35
N GLU A 122 -21.18 3.48 -4.24
CA GLU A 122 -20.92 2.03 -4.25
C GLU A 122 -22.09 1.24 -4.84
N LYS A 123 -23.33 1.55 -4.46
CA LYS A 123 -24.54 0.90 -5.01
C LYS A 123 -24.68 1.10 -6.52
N LEU A 124 -24.32 2.27 -7.02
CA LEU A 124 -24.29 2.56 -8.46
C LEU A 124 -23.18 1.77 -9.19
N GLY A 125 -22.15 1.30 -8.48
CA GLY A 125 -21.04 0.51 -9.05
C GLY A 125 -19.81 1.35 -9.36
N ALA A 126 -19.57 2.44 -8.61
CA ALA A 126 -18.31 3.17 -8.69
C ALA A 126 -17.12 2.27 -8.36
N ASP A 127 -16.00 2.45 -9.06
CA ASP A 127 -14.79 1.65 -8.86
C ASP A 127 -13.95 2.16 -7.69
N TYR A 128 -14.05 3.45 -7.37
CA TYR A 128 -13.44 4.09 -6.20
C TYR A 128 -14.15 5.41 -5.88
N ILE A 129 -13.89 5.93 -4.68
CA ILE A 129 -14.47 7.21 -4.23
C ILE A 129 -13.35 8.16 -3.83
N GLY A 130 -13.42 9.42 -4.32
CA GLY A 130 -12.65 10.55 -3.83
C GLY A 130 -13.42 11.28 -2.72
N VAL A 131 -12.84 11.41 -1.53
CA VAL A 131 -13.48 12.01 -0.36
C VAL A 131 -12.70 13.24 0.09
N GLY A 132 -13.39 14.38 0.19
CA GLY A 132 -12.77 15.65 0.62
C GLY A 132 -13.70 16.86 0.45
N ALA A 133 -13.20 18.10 0.80
CA ALA A 133 -11.80 18.39 1.14
C ALA A 133 -11.48 18.01 2.59
N VAL A 134 -10.36 17.31 2.78
CA VAL A 134 -9.94 16.90 4.14
C VAL A 134 -9.16 17.99 4.87
N PHE A 135 -8.57 18.92 4.14
CA PHE A 135 -7.93 20.12 4.65
C PHE A 135 -8.31 21.32 3.78
N HIS A 136 -8.14 22.51 4.32
CA HIS A 136 -8.36 23.75 3.60
C HIS A 136 -7.59 23.77 2.27
N THR A 137 -8.28 24.17 1.19
CA THR A 137 -7.69 24.19 -0.15
C THR A 137 -8.16 25.41 -0.93
N THR A 138 -7.23 26.03 -1.66
CA THR A 138 -7.53 27.14 -2.58
C THR A 138 -7.91 26.65 -3.99
N THR A 139 -7.78 25.36 -4.27
CA THR A 139 -8.06 24.77 -5.59
C THR A 139 -9.55 24.64 -5.90
N LYS A 140 -10.42 24.55 -4.86
CA LYS A 140 -11.87 24.62 -4.94
C LYS A 140 -12.39 25.58 -3.89
N GLN A 141 -13.05 26.69 -4.33
CA GLN A 141 -13.52 27.77 -3.46
C GLN A 141 -14.63 27.35 -2.49
N ASP A 142 -15.39 26.29 -2.80
CA ASP A 142 -16.55 25.82 -2.02
C ASP A 142 -16.21 24.61 -1.11
N ALA A 143 -14.94 24.36 -0.87
CA ALA A 143 -14.53 23.21 -0.06
C ALA A 143 -14.63 23.54 1.43
N LYS A 144 -15.56 22.90 2.14
CA LYS A 144 -15.59 22.88 3.62
C LYS A 144 -14.66 21.75 4.09
N ASP A 145 -13.87 22.05 5.11
CA ASP A 145 -12.97 21.08 5.73
C ASP A 145 -13.78 19.92 6.35
N MET A 146 -13.36 18.71 6.07
CA MET A 146 -13.99 17.49 6.59
C MET A 146 -13.25 17.03 7.85
N SER A 147 -13.98 16.69 8.92
CA SER A 147 -13.32 16.11 10.09
C SER A 147 -12.78 14.71 9.83
N ARG A 148 -11.75 14.32 10.58
CA ARG A 148 -11.17 12.99 10.53
C ARG A 148 -12.20 11.89 10.85
N GLU A 149 -13.08 12.14 11.79
CA GLU A 149 -14.16 11.25 12.21
C GLU A 149 -15.15 11.02 11.06
N THR A 150 -15.53 12.09 10.34
CA THR A 150 -16.40 12.00 9.15
C THR A 150 -15.72 11.17 8.05
N LEU A 151 -14.43 11.41 7.77
CA LEU A 151 -13.66 10.62 6.81
C LEU A 151 -13.64 9.15 7.21
N ALA A 152 -13.37 8.84 8.48
CA ALA A 152 -13.34 7.47 8.99
C ALA A 152 -14.73 6.79 8.95
N ALA A 153 -15.81 7.54 9.17
CA ALA A 153 -17.17 7.03 9.03
C ALA A 153 -17.49 6.68 7.57
N ILE A 154 -17.11 7.54 6.63
CA ILE A 154 -17.28 7.29 5.19
C ILE A 154 -16.48 6.04 4.77
N THR A 155 -15.22 5.90 5.17
CA THR A 155 -14.39 4.75 4.80
C THR A 155 -14.90 3.43 5.35
N LYS A 156 -15.56 3.45 6.52
CA LYS A 156 -16.18 2.25 7.13
C LYS A 156 -17.50 1.86 6.50
N SER A 157 -18.17 2.78 5.78
CA SER A 157 -19.52 2.57 5.24
C SER A 157 -19.53 1.83 3.91
N VAL A 158 -18.40 1.69 3.24
CA VAL A 158 -18.26 1.07 1.90
C VAL A 158 -17.07 0.13 1.83
N SER A 159 -17.10 -0.79 0.87
CA SER A 159 -16.03 -1.77 0.63
C SER A 159 -15.07 -1.35 -0.49
N ILE A 160 -15.51 -0.48 -1.40
CA ILE A 160 -14.67 0.01 -2.50
C ILE A 160 -13.60 0.97 -1.99
N PRO A 161 -12.44 1.05 -2.68
CA PRO A 161 -11.34 1.91 -2.23
C PRO A 161 -11.72 3.39 -2.16
N ILE A 162 -11.26 4.06 -1.10
CA ILE A 162 -11.41 5.50 -0.92
C ILE A 162 -10.05 6.18 -0.96
N VAL A 163 -9.96 7.29 -1.69
CA VAL A 163 -8.81 8.19 -1.70
C VAL A 163 -9.18 9.54 -1.07
N ALA A 164 -8.37 10.03 -0.14
CA ALA A 164 -8.55 11.35 0.46
C ALA A 164 -8.06 12.45 -0.49
N ILE A 165 -8.79 13.56 -0.59
CA ILE A 165 -8.44 14.71 -1.44
C ILE A 165 -8.68 16.04 -0.72
N GLY A 166 -7.94 17.08 -1.13
CA GLY A 166 -8.12 18.48 -0.70
C GLY A 166 -7.10 18.89 0.36
N GLY A 167 -6.26 19.86 0.00
CA GLY A 167 -5.27 20.47 0.89
C GLY A 167 -4.18 19.55 1.45
N ILE A 168 -4.03 18.35 0.91
CA ILE A 168 -3.06 17.37 1.40
C ILE A 168 -1.65 17.77 0.99
N THR A 169 -0.74 17.75 1.96
CA THR A 169 0.69 18.01 1.80
C THR A 169 1.51 16.90 2.44
N TYR A 170 2.83 16.92 2.22
CA TYR A 170 3.73 16.00 2.92
C TYR A 170 3.57 16.11 4.45
N ASP A 171 3.46 17.34 4.99
CA ASP A 171 3.47 17.58 6.43
C ASP A 171 2.18 17.20 7.15
N ASN A 172 1.01 17.31 6.48
CA ASN A 172 -0.28 17.01 7.11
C ASN A 172 -0.81 15.58 6.86
N MET A 173 -0.15 14.81 5.98
CA MET A 173 -0.61 13.47 5.59
C MET A 173 -0.69 12.48 6.76
N ASP A 174 0.15 12.64 7.80
CA ASP A 174 0.16 11.76 8.98
C ASP A 174 -1.18 11.71 9.70
N SER A 175 -1.92 12.82 9.69
CA SER A 175 -3.24 12.88 10.33
C SER A 175 -4.31 12.00 9.65
N LEU A 176 -4.04 11.50 8.45
CA LEU A 176 -4.92 10.57 7.72
C LEU A 176 -4.66 9.10 8.06
N LYS A 177 -3.62 8.81 8.86
CA LYS A 177 -3.35 7.46 9.33
C LYS A 177 -4.57 6.90 10.08
N ASP A 178 -4.85 5.61 9.87
CA ASP A 178 -5.94 4.85 10.52
C ASP A 178 -7.36 5.34 10.19
N THR A 179 -7.53 6.23 9.21
CA THR A 179 -8.86 6.65 8.73
C THR A 179 -9.49 5.66 7.77
N GLY A 180 -8.74 4.66 7.29
CA GLY A 180 -9.21 3.64 6.35
C GLY A 180 -9.06 4.00 4.87
N VAL A 181 -8.51 5.18 4.53
CA VAL A 181 -8.24 5.55 3.14
C VAL A 181 -7.17 4.66 2.50
N ALA A 182 -7.28 4.41 1.22
CA ALA A 182 -6.31 3.66 0.44
C ALA A 182 -5.03 4.45 0.12
N GLY A 183 -5.14 5.78 0.12
CA GLY A 183 -4.08 6.71 -0.21
C GLY A 183 -4.59 8.14 -0.33
N VAL A 184 -3.83 8.99 -1.01
CA VAL A 184 -4.08 10.42 -1.13
C VAL A 184 -4.10 10.88 -2.57
N SER A 185 -4.98 11.84 -2.88
CA SER A 185 -5.03 12.54 -4.16
C SER A 185 -4.56 13.97 -3.99
N VAL A 186 -3.58 14.37 -4.80
CA VAL A 186 -2.89 15.65 -4.66
C VAL A 186 -2.74 16.38 -5.99
N ILE A 187 -2.73 17.71 -5.92
CA ILE A 187 -2.47 18.61 -7.03
C ILE A 187 -1.21 19.42 -6.73
N SER A 188 -1.34 20.51 -5.98
CA SER A 188 -0.25 21.46 -5.68
C SER A 188 0.89 20.86 -4.88
N ALA A 189 0.64 19.81 -4.08
CA ALA A 189 1.70 19.11 -3.34
C ALA A 189 2.75 18.46 -4.27
N ILE A 190 2.41 18.23 -5.54
CA ILE A 190 3.32 17.79 -6.61
C ILE A 190 3.58 18.94 -7.58
N PHE A 191 2.55 19.41 -8.29
CA PHE A 191 2.70 20.28 -9.47
C PHE A 191 3.13 21.71 -9.14
N ALA A 192 2.97 22.17 -7.88
CA ALA A 192 3.47 23.48 -7.43
C ALA A 192 4.91 23.43 -6.85
N LYS A 193 5.61 22.30 -7.01
CA LYS A 193 6.99 22.16 -6.53
C LYS A 193 7.98 22.43 -7.65
N GLU A 194 9.18 22.84 -7.27
CA GLU A 194 10.28 23.08 -8.20
C GLU A 194 10.71 21.77 -8.90
N ASP A 195 10.78 20.68 -8.14
CA ASP A 195 11.04 19.32 -8.62
C ASP A 195 9.81 18.45 -8.31
N GLU A 196 8.95 18.28 -9.31
CA GLU A 196 7.72 17.50 -9.22
C GLU A 196 8.01 16.00 -9.05
N GLY A 197 9.11 15.52 -9.63
CA GLY A 197 9.55 14.13 -9.49
C GLY A 197 9.97 13.81 -8.06
N ALA A 198 10.83 14.64 -7.47
CA ALA A 198 11.24 14.48 -6.07
C ALA A 198 10.06 14.59 -5.11
N ALA A 199 9.12 15.51 -5.37
CA ALA A 199 7.91 15.65 -4.58
C ALA A 199 7.02 14.39 -4.65
N ALA A 200 6.83 13.84 -5.84
CA ALA A 200 6.08 12.60 -6.05
C ALA A 200 6.74 11.42 -5.30
N ALA A 201 8.07 11.27 -5.39
CA ALA A 201 8.81 10.22 -4.71
C ALA A 201 8.69 10.31 -3.17
N ALA A 202 8.80 11.51 -2.62
CA ALA A 202 8.67 11.74 -1.18
C ALA A 202 7.24 11.43 -0.68
N LEU A 203 6.22 11.94 -1.39
CA LEU A 203 4.81 11.67 -1.08
C LEU A 203 4.47 10.19 -1.21
N ARG A 204 4.97 9.51 -2.24
CA ARG A 204 4.77 8.07 -2.43
C ARG A 204 5.37 7.26 -1.28
N LYS A 205 6.60 7.51 -0.92
CA LYS A 205 7.25 6.83 0.21
C LYS A 205 6.46 6.99 1.51
N LYS A 206 6.01 8.21 1.79
CA LYS A 206 5.19 8.50 2.97
C LYS A 206 3.83 7.81 2.91
N ALA A 207 3.14 7.85 1.76
CA ALA A 207 1.86 7.18 1.57
C ALA A 207 1.98 5.65 1.71
N ASP A 208 3.06 5.04 1.22
CA ASP A 208 3.31 3.60 1.41
C ASP A 208 3.50 3.24 2.89
N THR A 209 4.16 4.10 3.67
CA THR A 209 4.32 3.90 5.12
C THR A 209 2.99 4.02 5.86
N LEU A 210 2.14 4.98 5.49
CA LEU A 210 0.89 5.27 6.22
C LEU A 210 -0.28 4.37 5.81
N PHE A 211 -0.39 4.03 4.53
CA PHE A 211 -1.55 3.36 3.95
C PHE A 211 -1.20 2.01 3.31
N GLY A 212 0.08 1.64 3.25
CA GLY A 212 0.52 0.32 2.78
C GLY A 212 -0.01 -0.78 3.69
N ALA A 213 -0.33 -1.94 3.13
CA ALA A 213 -0.50 -3.12 3.95
C ALA A 213 0.82 -3.39 4.68
N ALA A 214 0.74 -3.67 5.97
CA ALA A 214 1.91 -4.12 6.72
C ALA A 214 2.47 -5.36 5.99
N ARG A 215 3.67 -5.25 5.44
CA ARG A 215 4.40 -6.39 4.90
C ARG A 215 5.13 -7.03 6.05
N SER A 216 4.54 -8.09 6.61
CA SER A 216 5.23 -8.94 7.56
C SER A 216 6.01 -9.99 6.76
N LEU A 217 7.31 -10.04 7.00
CA LEU A 217 8.16 -11.12 6.52
C LEU A 217 8.39 -12.05 7.71
N ILE A 218 8.05 -13.31 7.54
CA ILE A 218 8.34 -14.35 8.51
C ILE A 218 9.58 -15.07 7.97
N PHE A 219 10.65 -15.00 8.72
CA PHE A 219 11.86 -15.75 8.44
C PHE A 219 12.00 -16.84 9.49
N ASP A 220 12.31 -18.05 9.04
CA ASP A 220 12.87 -19.06 9.91
C ASP A 220 14.25 -18.60 10.38
N MET A 221 14.51 -18.62 11.68
CA MET A 221 15.74 -18.08 12.23
C MET A 221 16.87 -19.09 12.17
N ASP A 222 16.58 -20.32 12.59
CA ASP A 222 17.59 -21.38 12.73
C ASP A 222 17.85 -22.06 11.38
N GLY A 223 19.09 -21.99 10.91
CA GLY A 223 19.48 -22.52 9.61
C GLY A 223 19.09 -21.68 8.39
N THR A 224 18.32 -20.57 8.59
CA THR A 224 17.92 -19.65 7.52
C THR A 224 18.57 -18.28 7.67
N LEU A 225 18.36 -17.59 8.78
CA LEU A 225 18.99 -16.30 9.08
C LEU A 225 20.27 -16.45 9.88
N LEU A 226 20.35 -17.48 10.71
CA LEU A 226 21.50 -17.80 11.53
C LEU A 226 21.95 -19.22 11.21
N ASP A 227 23.25 -19.42 10.97
CA ASP A 227 23.83 -20.76 10.90
C ASP A 227 23.99 -21.33 12.32
N SER A 228 22.85 -21.66 12.92
CA SER A 228 22.75 -22.19 14.29
C SER A 228 22.85 -23.71 14.35
N MET A 229 22.75 -24.42 13.21
CA MET A 229 22.75 -25.89 13.16
C MET A 229 24.00 -26.53 13.77
N PRO A 230 25.21 -26.02 13.53
CA PRO A 230 26.41 -26.55 14.22
C PRO A 230 26.33 -26.42 15.73
N TYR A 231 25.60 -25.39 16.20
CA TYR A 231 25.41 -25.08 17.60
C TYR A 231 24.47 -26.08 18.29
N TRP A 232 23.33 -26.36 17.65
CA TRP A 232 22.36 -27.33 18.14
C TRP A 232 22.97 -28.73 18.27
N ARG A 233 23.76 -29.16 17.29
CA ARG A 233 24.48 -30.44 17.32
C ARG A 233 25.42 -30.54 18.51
N ARG A 234 26.21 -29.48 18.73
CA ARG A 234 27.16 -29.43 19.85
C ARG A 234 26.44 -29.41 21.20
N LEU A 235 25.34 -28.69 21.31
CA LEU A 235 24.58 -28.58 22.55
C LEU A 235 24.01 -29.91 23.03
N ALA A 236 23.42 -30.69 22.13
CA ALA A 236 22.89 -32.02 22.46
C ALA A 236 23.99 -32.93 23.04
N ARG A 237 25.15 -32.96 22.37
CA ARG A 237 26.33 -33.75 22.78
C ARG A 237 26.91 -33.26 24.10
N GLU A 238 27.09 -31.93 24.26
CA GLU A 238 27.62 -31.34 25.50
C GLU A 238 26.71 -31.62 26.72
N TYR A 239 25.39 -31.47 26.47
CA TYR A 239 24.40 -31.72 27.54
C TYR A 239 24.44 -33.20 28.01
N ALA A 240 24.35 -34.15 27.07
CA ALA A 240 24.33 -35.56 27.40
C ALA A 240 25.66 -36.01 28.06
N THR A 241 26.80 -35.51 27.56
CA THR A 241 28.13 -35.81 28.19
C THR A 241 28.21 -35.20 29.59
N LYS A 242 27.75 -33.96 29.78
CA LYS A 242 27.76 -33.31 31.11
C LYS A 242 26.89 -34.05 32.12
N LYS A 243 25.84 -34.72 31.67
CA LYS A 243 24.97 -35.57 32.50
C LYS A 243 25.55 -36.99 32.71
N GLY A 244 26.75 -37.29 32.20
CA GLY A 244 27.44 -38.55 32.39
C GLY A 244 26.99 -39.67 31.46
N ALA A 245 26.25 -39.35 30.37
CA ALA A 245 25.83 -40.37 29.41
C ALA A 245 26.98 -40.85 28.53
N VAL A 246 27.00 -42.14 28.23
CA VAL A 246 27.88 -42.74 27.20
C VAL A 246 27.17 -42.60 25.85
N LEU A 247 27.76 -41.85 24.94
CA LEU A 247 27.16 -41.57 23.66
C LEU A 247 27.43 -42.69 22.63
N PRO A 248 26.40 -43.21 21.97
CA PRO A 248 26.59 -44.19 20.90
C PRO A 248 27.25 -43.55 19.67
N PRO A 249 27.89 -44.35 18.80
CA PRO A 249 28.58 -43.83 17.62
C PRO A 249 27.67 -42.99 16.67
N ASP A 250 26.42 -43.34 16.59
CA ASP A 250 25.39 -42.71 15.73
C ASP A 250 24.61 -41.61 16.42
N PHE A 251 25.10 -41.13 17.59
CA PHE A 251 24.42 -40.12 18.39
C PHE A 251 24.03 -38.83 17.63
N ASP A 252 25.01 -38.27 16.89
CA ASP A 252 24.79 -37.02 16.16
C ASP A 252 23.79 -37.19 15.01
N GLU A 253 23.82 -38.34 14.35
CA GLU A 253 22.91 -38.69 13.27
C GLU A 253 21.45 -38.80 13.77
N LYS A 254 21.28 -39.50 14.90
CA LYS A 254 19.98 -39.65 15.54
C LYS A 254 19.42 -38.34 16.06
N THR A 255 20.22 -37.56 16.78
CA THR A 255 19.73 -36.29 17.39
C THR A 255 19.54 -35.16 16.36
N TYR A 256 20.09 -35.29 15.17
CA TYR A 256 19.98 -34.29 14.10
C TYR A 256 18.53 -34.05 13.62
N THR A 257 17.71 -35.09 13.60
CA THR A 257 16.33 -35.04 13.11
C THR A 257 15.29 -34.92 14.22
N MET A 258 15.72 -34.96 15.48
CA MET A 258 14.83 -34.91 16.64
C MET A 258 14.45 -33.47 17.01
N ASP A 259 13.19 -33.27 17.33
CA ASP A 259 12.75 -32.05 18.02
C ASP A 259 13.19 -32.09 19.51
N LEU A 260 12.94 -30.98 20.24
CA LEU A 260 13.35 -30.87 21.65
C LEU A 260 12.64 -31.89 22.54
N ASN A 261 11.42 -32.32 22.22
CA ASN A 261 10.67 -33.33 22.99
C ASN A 261 11.25 -34.72 22.70
N GLU A 262 11.47 -35.05 21.44
CA GLU A 262 12.05 -36.32 20.99
C GLU A 262 13.46 -36.50 21.57
N CYS A 263 14.26 -35.43 21.53
CA CYS A 263 15.61 -35.43 22.07
C CYS A 263 15.61 -35.64 23.59
N SER A 264 14.68 -35.00 24.31
CA SER A 264 14.52 -35.19 25.75
C SER A 264 14.10 -36.62 26.10
N ASP A 265 13.16 -37.19 25.35
CA ASP A 265 12.73 -38.58 25.51
C ASP A 265 13.86 -39.58 25.23
N TYR A 266 14.63 -39.35 24.18
CA TYR A 266 15.80 -40.16 23.85
C TYR A 266 16.85 -40.14 24.97
N PHE A 267 17.12 -38.97 25.53
CA PHE A 267 18.05 -38.82 26.67
C PHE A 267 17.61 -39.57 27.90
N ILE A 268 16.32 -39.55 28.23
CA ILE A 268 15.77 -40.23 29.39
C ILE A 268 15.71 -41.74 29.15
N LYS A 269 15.15 -42.18 28.05
CA LYS A 269 14.81 -43.58 27.80
C LYS A 269 15.99 -44.42 27.30
N GLU A 270 16.78 -43.85 26.40
CA GLU A 270 17.84 -44.57 25.69
C GLU A 270 19.23 -44.35 26.34
N LEU A 271 19.51 -43.11 26.80
CA LEU A 271 20.76 -42.77 27.45
C LEU A 271 20.75 -42.89 28.97
N GLY A 272 19.60 -43.16 29.57
CA GLY A 272 19.43 -43.31 31.00
C GLY A 272 19.69 -42.04 31.83
N ILE A 273 19.58 -40.86 31.23
CA ILE A 273 19.79 -39.61 31.96
C ILE A 273 18.62 -39.37 32.92
N ALA A 274 18.95 -39.25 34.24
CA ALA A 274 17.96 -39.00 35.24
C ALA A 274 17.32 -37.61 35.14
N GLY A 275 15.99 -37.55 35.17
CA GLY A 275 15.22 -36.29 35.09
C GLY A 275 13.86 -36.50 34.47
N ASN A 276 13.16 -35.39 34.26
CA ASN A 276 11.93 -35.36 33.45
C ASN A 276 12.07 -34.39 32.28
N ARG A 277 11.21 -34.56 31.27
CA ARG A 277 11.24 -33.78 30.04
C ARG A 277 11.23 -32.26 30.29
N GLU A 278 10.36 -31.77 31.18
CA GLU A 278 10.19 -30.34 31.40
C GLU A 278 11.47 -29.69 31.99
N ASN A 279 12.09 -30.36 32.97
CA ASN A 279 13.32 -29.85 33.58
C ASN A 279 14.50 -29.90 32.59
N MET A 280 14.57 -30.93 31.78
CA MET A 280 15.59 -31.07 30.74
C MET A 280 15.51 -29.94 29.69
N GLN A 281 14.30 -29.66 29.23
CA GLN A 281 14.05 -28.57 28.28
C GLN A 281 14.41 -27.21 28.87
N LYS A 282 14.04 -26.94 30.13
CA LYS A 282 14.43 -25.71 30.84
C LYS A 282 15.96 -25.55 30.93
N GLU A 283 16.67 -26.62 31.22
CA GLU A 283 18.14 -26.59 31.27
C GLU A 283 18.77 -26.32 29.91
N VAL A 284 18.26 -26.96 28.86
CA VAL A 284 18.71 -26.74 27.47
C VAL A 284 18.43 -25.32 27.00
N LEU A 285 17.21 -24.81 27.23
CA LEU A 285 16.85 -23.44 26.88
C LEU A 285 17.67 -22.40 27.65
N TYR A 286 17.96 -22.68 28.92
CA TYR A 286 18.85 -21.84 29.72
C TYR A 286 20.28 -21.83 29.20
N ALA A 287 20.79 -22.98 28.74
CA ALA A 287 22.12 -23.06 28.12
C ALA A 287 22.17 -22.23 26.82
N LEU A 288 21.12 -22.28 26.00
CA LEU A 288 21.00 -21.48 24.78
C LEU A 288 20.98 -19.97 25.06
N SER A 289 20.24 -19.52 26.07
CA SER A 289 20.13 -18.09 26.41
C SER A 289 21.47 -17.44 26.77
N ARG A 290 22.42 -18.21 27.24
CA ARG A 290 23.77 -17.74 27.64
C ARG A 290 24.74 -17.60 26.47
N VAL A 291 24.40 -18.15 25.31
CA VAL A 291 25.30 -18.14 24.14
C VAL A 291 25.02 -16.92 23.29
N GLY A 292 23.77 -16.51 23.14
CA GLY A 292 23.41 -15.28 22.43
C GLY A 292 23.91 -13.99 23.09
N SER A 293 24.42 -14.05 24.33
CA SER A 293 24.96 -12.88 25.05
C SER A 293 26.47 -12.66 24.85
N LYS A 294 27.14 -13.46 24.03
CA LYS A 294 28.58 -13.38 23.77
C LYS A 294 28.96 -13.20 22.29
N ALA A 295 27.96 -12.93 21.40
CA ALA A 295 28.18 -12.62 20.00
C ALA A 295 28.00 -11.10 19.72
#